data_0fcd329585bae0deb9b8f087bbb0636b
#
_entry.id   0fcd329585bae0deb9b8f087bbb0636b
#
_cell.length_a   1.000
_cell.length_b   1.000
_cell.length_c   1.000
_cell.angle_alpha   90.00
_cell.angle_beta   90.00
_cell.angle_gamma   90.00
#
_symmetry.space_group_name_H-M   'P 1'
#
loop_
_entity.id
_entity.type
_entity.pdbx_description
1 polymer ?
#
loop_
_entity_poly.entity_id
_entity_poly.type
_entity_poly.pdbx_seq_one_letter_code
_entity_poly.pdbx_strand_id
1 'polypeptide(L)'
;MLTLRKMGFAVATAMLLAACNQGGGAPENKTASAPAGASGEATAPAAGGELVVKLGTANPLTGAFAEWGKDAANGVKLAVDEANAENLTWNGQKVKFELMSEDDMADPKTAAQVADRFVDAKVSAVIGHLVTGASLPASIVYNDHNIPMVAYSVTGPKFTQQGFKGVFRVISNDKQQGDALGAYAVKTLGAKTFAVIHDKTAYGEGLANDFATAAEAAGAKKVATEFTSTSATEFGAIVTAMKGAAPDLIFYGGMDPQGAPLLKELRKQGVKAKYMGADGLKTSNFPTLAGDAAEGAFASTASVADDKMPGRTAFAEKYKKAFGGEVVAYSPYAYDATNVVLAAMKKAQSSDPAKYLPELAASQFDGITGKIGFTENGDLKDGVVTIYTIKGGKWEVAQ
;
A
#
# COMPACT_ATOMS: atom_id res chain seq x y z
N MET A 1 -36.44 20.08 42.05
CA MET A 1 -37.12 21.40 41.90
C MET A 1 -36.75 21.93 40.52
N LEU A 2 -37.73 21.82 39.65
CA LEU A 2 -38.29 22.87 38.77
C LEU A 2 -37.30 23.39 37.71
N THR A 3 -37.60 23.47 36.43
CA THR A 3 -38.83 23.42 35.60
C THR A 3 -38.46 23.27 34.16
N LEU A 4 -39.29 22.50 33.43
CA LEU A 4 -39.46 22.46 31.97
C LEU A 4 -39.79 23.86 31.40
N ARG A 5 -39.33 24.13 30.16
CA ARG A 5 -40.10 24.97 29.23
C ARG A 5 -39.98 24.42 27.79
N LYS A 6 -41.10 23.83 27.38
CA LYS A 6 -41.45 23.57 25.97
C LYS A 6 -41.98 24.86 25.35
N MET A 7 -41.66 25.14 24.11
CA MET A 7 -42.49 26.00 23.27
C MET A 7 -42.37 25.51 21.80
N GLY A 8 -43.49 25.04 21.29
CA GLY A 8 -43.75 24.77 19.88
C GLY A 8 -44.62 25.87 19.26
N PHE A 9 -44.53 26.04 17.96
CA PHE A 9 -45.53 26.72 17.10
C PHE A 9 -45.20 26.23 15.69
N ALA A 10 -46.01 25.50 15.05
CA ALA A 10 -47.32 25.65 14.38
C ALA A 10 -47.20 26.09 12.91
N VAL A 11 -47.51 25.19 12.06
CA VAL A 11 -48.13 25.06 10.75
C VAL A 11 -48.71 26.39 10.12
N ALA A 12 -48.45 26.56 8.84
CA ALA A 12 -49.40 27.24 7.94
C ALA A 12 -49.28 26.67 6.50
N THR A 13 -50.37 26.01 6.14
CA THR A 13 -50.74 25.53 4.81
C THR A 13 -51.41 26.66 4.02
N ALA A 14 -51.10 26.82 2.73
CA ALA A 14 -51.94 27.53 1.82
C ALA A 14 -51.99 26.84 0.45
N MET A 15 -53.14 26.23 0.18
CA MET A 15 -53.64 25.87 -1.16
C MET A 15 -54.26 27.11 -1.81
N LEU A 16 -54.14 27.24 -3.13
CA LEU A 16 -55.16 27.89 -3.97
C LEU A 16 -55.20 27.30 -5.39
N LEU A 17 -56.40 27.07 -5.80
CA LEU A 17 -56.96 26.35 -6.93
C LEU A 17 -57.03 27.18 -8.24
N ALA A 18 -56.91 26.46 -9.35
CA ALA A 18 -57.76 26.34 -10.55
C ALA A 18 -58.13 27.58 -11.38
N ALA A 19 -57.98 27.39 -12.68
CA ALA A 19 -59.08 27.70 -13.64
C ALA A 19 -58.86 26.97 -14.98
N CYS A 20 -59.87 26.24 -15.39
CA CYS A 20 -60.07 25.65 -16.71
C CYS A 20 -60.36 26.70 -17.79
N ASN A 21 -60.02 26.42 -19.04
CA ASN A 21 -60.92 26.75 -20.13
C ASN A 21 -60.85 25.73 -21.27
N GLN A 22 -62.03 25.37 -21.78
CA GLN A 22 -62.40 24.39 -22.80
C GLN A 22 -62.37 25.00 -24.21
N GLY A 23 -62.20 24.13 -25.20
CA GLY A 23 -62.53 24.36 -26.60
C GLY A 23 -61.83 23.32 -27.49
N GLY A 24 -62.42 22.44 -27.92
CA GLY A 24 -63.33 21.63 -28.69
C GLY A 24 -62.94 21.64 -30.16
N GLY A 25 -62.79 20.37 -30.74
CA GLY A 25 -62.74 20.21 -32.18
C GLY A 25 -61.88 19.03 -32.66
N ALA A 26 -62.46 17.85 -32.80
CA ALA A 26 -62.02 16.82 -33.77
C ALA A 26 -63.10 16.82 -34.89
N PRO A 27 -62.94 16.17 -36.06
CA PRO A 27 -61.97 15.16 -36.48
C PRO A 27 -61.40 15.43 -37.91
N GLU A 28 -60.37 14.73 -38.34
CA GLU A 28 -60.42 13.98 -39.61
C GLU A 28 -59.17 13.14 -39.87
N ASN A 29 -59.43 11.95 -40.26
CA ASN A 29 -58.54 10.89 -40.63
C ASN A 29 -58.02 11.08 -42.06
N LYS A 30 -56.69 11.08 -42.27
CA LYS A 30 -56.10 10.79 -43.58
C LYS A 30 -54.82 9.99 -43.41
N THR A 31 -54.94 8.73 -43.77
CA THR A 31 -53.87 7.82 -44.13
C THR A 31 -52.92 8.41 -45.16
N ALA A 32 -51.64 8.45 -44.87
CA ALA A 32 -50.58 8.57 -45.87
C ALA A 32 -49.34 7.78 -45.43
N SER A 33 -48.92 7.00 -46.37
CA SER A 33 -47.81 6.04 -46.51
C SER A 33 -46.51 6.45 -45.84
N ALA A 34 -45.85 5.44 -45.24
CA ALA A 34 -44.45 5.45 -44.85
C ALA A 34 -43.50 5.56 -46.06
N PRO A 35 -42.38 6.24 -45.98
CA PRO A 35 -41.19 5.90 -46.72
C PRO A 35 -40.26 5.09 -45.84
N ALA A 36 -39.80 3.97 -46.44
CA ALA A 36 -38.77 3.07 -45.93
C ALA A 36 -37.40 3.78 -45.90
N GLY A 37 -36.61 3.37 -44.90
CA GLY A 37 -35.16 3.30 -45.02
C GLY A 37 -34.40 4.60 -44.64
N ALA A 38 -34.09 4.75 -43.36
CA ALA A 38 -32.80 5.33 -42.99
C ALA A 38 -32.14 4.33 -42.05
N SER A 39 -31.27 3.47 -42.64
CA SER A 39 -30.26 2.76 -41.94
C SER A 39 -29.39 3.79 -41.20
N GLY A 40 -29.59 3.92 -39.92
CA GLY A 40 -28.64 4.65 -39.06
C GLY A 40 -27.29 3.93 -39.15
N GLU A 41 -26.43 4.47 -39.98
CA GLU A 41 -25.01 4.20 -39.89
C GLU A 41 -24.57 4.57 -38.47
N ALA A 42 -24.26 3.56 -37.66
CA ALA A 42 -23.51 3.74 -36.45
C ALA A 42 -22.21 4.41 -36.86
N THR A 43 -22.12 5.71 -36.64
CA THR A 43 -20.88 6.48 -36.81
C THR A 43 -19.85 5.78 -35.89
N ALA A 44 -18.90 5.09 -36.54
CA ALA A 44 -17.69 4.63 -35.86
C ALA A 44 -17.07 5.84 -35.13
N PRO A 45 -16.54 5.66 -33.91
CA PRO A 45 -15.87 6.75 -33.20
C PRO A 45 -14.77 7.30 -34.09
N ALA A 46 -14.70 8.63 -34.21
CA ALA A 46 -13.68 9.30 -34.99
C ALA A 46 -12.29 8.79 -34.57
N ALA A 47 -11.63 8.08 -35.46
CA ALA A 47 -10.24 7.66 -35.30
C ALA A 47 -9.37 8.92 -35.25
N GLY A 48 -8.75 9.21 -34.07
CA GLY A 48 -7.78 10.31 -33.99
C GLY A 48 -7.63 11.02 -32.64
N GLY A 49 -8.38 10.66 -31.60
CA GLY A 49 -8.22 11.24 -30.26
C GLY A 49 -7.15 10.52 -29.42
N GLU A 50 -6.50 11.25 -28.50
CA GLU A 50 -5.63 10.65 -27.49
C GLU A 50 -6.51 10.09 -26.34
N LEU A 51 -6.31 8.82 -25.98
CA LEU A 51 -6.95 8.19 -24.82
C LEU A 51 -6.09 8.47 -23.59
N VAL A 52 -6.54 9.36 -22.73
CA VAL A 52 -5.88 9.66 -21.47
C VAL A 52 -6.32 8.66 -20.41
N VAL A 53 -5.34 7.93 -19.85
CA VAL A 53 -5.53 6.96 -18.76
C VAL A 53 -4.90 7.54 -17.49
N LYS A 54 -5.72 7.86 -16.50
CA LYS A 54 -5.24 8.40 -15.23
C LYS A 54 -4.91 7.28 -14.25
N LEU A 55 -3.74 7.34 -13.64
CA LEU A 55 -3.29 6.45 -12.56
C LEU A 55 -3.07 7.29 -11.29
N GLY A 56 -3.47 6.76 -10.14
CA GLY A 56 -3.21 7.36 -8.84
C GLY A 56 -2.00 6.73 -8.16
N THR A 57 -1.19 7.52 -7.46
CA THR A 57 -0.25 7.04 -6.46
C THR A 57 -0.33 7.90 -5.22
N ALA A 58 -0.50 7.27 -4.08
CA ALA A 58 -0.58 7.93 -2.79
C ALA A 58 0.51 7.41 -1.86
N ASN A 59 1.25 8.34 -1.28
CA ASN A 59 2.43 8.08 -0.48
C ASN A 59 2.61 9.18 0.56
N PRO A 60 3.30 8.93 1.69
CA PRO A 60 3.72 10.01 2.57
C PRO A 60 4.84 10.83 1.90
N LEU A 61 4.50 11.96 1.30
CA LEU A 61 5.47 12.86 0.66
C LEU A 61 6.03 13.90 1.64
N THR A 62 5.41 14.00 2.81
CA THR A 62 5.84 14.84 3.95
C THR A 62 5.93 14.02 5.24
N GLY A 63 6.51 14.59 6.29
CA GLY A 63 6.65 13.94 7.60
C GLY A 63 7.78 12.91 7.69
N ALA A 64 7.72 12.03 8.69
CA ALA A 64 8.80 11.11 9.05
C ALA A 64 9.12 10.06 7.97
N PHE A 65 8.15 9.74 7.10
CA PHE A 65 8.29 8.73 6.05
C PHE A 65 8.45 9.33 4.64
N ALA A 66 8.68 10.65 4.55
CA ALA A 66 8.73 11.37 3.27
C ALA A 66 9.79 10.84 2.30
N GLU A 67 10.92 10.38 2.80
CA GLU A 67 11.98 9.83 1.98
C GLU A 67 11.54 8.52 1.29
N TRP A 68 10.87 7.65 2.04
CA TRP A 68 10.33 6.38 1.51
C TRP A 68 9.19 6.61 0.53
N GLY A 69 8.29 7.55 0.87
CA GLY A 69 7.17 7.90 0.01
C GLY A 69 7.61 8.49 -1.32
N LYS A 70 8.62 9.36 -1.31
CA LYS A 70 9.22 9.93 -2.53
C LYS A 70 9.95 8.88 -3.35
N ASP A 71 10.71 7.98 -2.70
CA ASP A 71 11.35 6.85 -3.36
C ASP A 71 10.32 5.98 -4.11
N ALA A 72 9.23 5.59 -3.44
CA ALA A 72 8.16 4.80 -4.04
C ALA A 72 7.46 5.56 -5.19
N ALA A 73 7.10 6.83 -4.99
CA ALA A 73 6.47 7.66 -6.03
C ALA A 73 7.36 7.77 -7.28
N ASN A 74 8.67 7.86 -7.11
CA ASN A 74 9.64 7.83 -8.20
C ASN A 74 9.62 6.50 -8.96
N GLY A 75 9.48 5.37 -8.25
CA GLY A 75 9.33 4.05 -8.87
C GLY A 75 8.10 3.97 -9.76
N VAL A 76 6.95 4.45 -9.26
CA VAL A 76 5.70 4.55 -10.05
C VAL A 76 5.89 5.45 -11.26
N LYS A 77 6.46 6.63 -11.05
CA LYS A 77 6.69 7.60 -12.13
C LYS A 77 7.59 7.02 -13.23
N LEU A 78 8.65 6.33 -12.87
CA LEU A 78 9.57 5.72 -13.84
C LEU A 78 8.85 4.72 -14.75
N ALA A 79 8.00 3.85 -14.16
CA ALA A 79 7.22 2.88 -14.93
C ALA A 79 6.21 3.56 -15.87
N VAL A 80 5.54 4.63 -15.42
CA VAL A 80 4.60 5.40 -16.24
C VAL A 80 5.32 6.13 -17.37
N ASP A 81 6.48 6.72 -17.10
CA ASP A 81 7.29 7.42 -18.13
C ASP A 81 7.77 6.43 -19.21
N GLU A 82 8.22 5.22 -18.82
CA GLU A 82 8.62 4.16 -19.73
C GLU A 82 7.44 3.66 -20.59
N ALA A 83 6.26 3.47 -19.97
CA ALA A 83 5.06 3.07 -20.71
C ALA A 83 4.61 4.13 -21.74
N ASN A 84 4.72 5.40 -21.40
CA ASN A 84 4.43 6.50 -22.35
C ASN A 84 5.43 6.55 -23.50
N ALA A 85 6.70 6.19 -23.27
CA ALA A 85 7.72 6.15 -24.32
C ALA A 85 7.48 5.01 -25.35
N GLU A 86 6.68 3.99 -25.02
CA GLU A 86 6.29 2.92 -25.94
C GLU A 86 5.32 3.39 -27.05
N ASN A 87 4.71 4.58 -26.91
CA ASN A 87 3.73 5.12 -27.87
C ASN A 87 2.57 4.16 -28.19
N LEU A 88 1.98 3.57 -27.15
CA LEU A 88 0.92 2.57 -27.26
C LEU A 88 -0.31 3.09 -28.00
N THR A 89 -0.98 2.16 -28.70
CA THR A 89 -2.25 2.41 -29.35
C THR A 89 -3.24 1.30 -28.98
N TRP A 90 -4.42 1.68 -28.48
CA TRP A 90 -5.52 0.76 -28.18
C TRP A 90 -6.71 1.10 -29.06
N ASN A 91 -7.23 0.10 -29.78
CA ASN A 91 -8.41 0.30 -30.65
C ASN A 91 -8.29 1.50 -31.61
N GLY A 92 -7.08 1.78 -32.11
CA GLY A 92 -6.80 2.88 -33.00
C GLY A 92 -6.59 4.26 -32.34
N GLN A 93 -6.68 4.37 -31.01
CA GLN A 93 -6.41 5.59 -30.27
C GLN A 93 -5.02 5.54 -29.61
N LYS A 94 -4.25 6.61 -29.73
CA LYS A 94 -2.98 6.75 -29.00
C LYS A 94 -3.26 6.83 -27.50
N VAL A 95 -2.54 6.03 -26.70
CA VAL A 95 -2.69 6.00 -25.24
C VAL A 95 -1.66 6.90 -24.58
N LYS A 96 -2.11 7.67 -23.60
CA LYS A 96 -1.26 8.47 -22.71
C LYS A 96 -1.64 8.19 -21.27
N PHE A 97 -0.67 7.74 -20.47
CA PHE A 97 -0.83 7.61 -19.02
C PHE A 97 -0.51 8.92 -18.32
N GLU A 98 -1.41 9.38 -17.45
CA GLU A 98 -1.21 10.52 -16.58
C GLU A 98 -1.19 10.06 -15.12
N LEU A 99 -0.15 10.45 -14.38
CA LEU A 99 0.03 10.09 -12.99
C LEU A 99 -0.42 11.24 -12.07
N MET A 100 -1.40 10.96 -11.21
CA MET A 100 -1.72 11.79 -10.05
C MET A 100 -0.95 11.27 -8.85
N SER A 101 -0.12 12.12 -8.25
CA SER A 101 0.64 11.81 -7.03
C SER A 101 0.14 12.67 -5.88
N GLU A 102 -0.30 12.02 -4.78
CA GLU A 102 -0.89 12.68 -3.62
C GLU A 102 -0.14 12.31 -2.34
N ASP A 103 -0.10 13.28 -1.41
CA ASP A 103 0.46 13.07 -0.07
C ASP A 103 -0.65 12.56 0.87
N ASP A 104 -0.49 11.35 1.39
CA ASP A 104 -1.36 10.76 2.40
C ASP A 104 -0.82 10.92 3.82
N MET A 105 0.39 11.47 3.97
CA MET A 105 1.08 11.71 5.25
C MET A 105 1.24 10.45 6.12
N ALA A 106 1.08 9.25 5.57
CA ALA A 106 0.93 7.98 6.30
C ALA A 106 -0.23 8.00 7.32
N ASP A 107 -1.19 8.90 7.16
CA ASP A 107 -2.32 9.08 8.08
C ASP A 107 -3.59 8.43 7.52
N PRO A 108 -4.29 7.57 8.30
CA PRO A 108 -5.47 6.85 7.82
C PRO A 108 -6.61 7.75 7.32
N LYS A 109 -6.82 8.90 7.99
CA LYS A 109 -7.89 9.84 7.61
C LYS A 109 -7.54 10.59 6.33
N THR A 110 -6.29 11.05 6.23
CA THR A 110 -5.79 11.73 5.03
C THR A 110 -5.80 10.78 3.83
N ALA A 111 -5.44 9.51 4.03
CA ALA A 111 -5.49 8.50 2.98
C ALA A 111 -6.90 8.27 2.42
N ALA A 112 -7.93 8.23 3.28
CA ALA A 112 -9.31 8.15 2.82
C ALA A 112 -9.71 9.40 2.00
N GLN A 113 -9.30 10.60 2.40
CA GLN A 113 -9.55 11.83 1.64
C GLN A 113 -8.79 11.85 0.30
N VAL A 114 -7.58 11.30 0.25
CA VAL A 114 -6.85 11.07 -1.01
C VAL A 114 -7.63 10.14 -1.92
N ALA A 115 -8.17 9.06 -1.35
CA ALA A 115 -8.97 8.11 -2.11
C ALA A 115 -10.21 8.76 -2.72
N ASP A 116 -10.93 9.60 -1.98
CA ASP A 116 -12.06 10.38 -2.53
C ASP A 116 -11.61 11.27 -3.71
N ARG A 117 -10.45 11.95 -3.60
CA ARG A 117 -9.92 12.76 -4.71
C ARG A 117 -9.59 11.93 -5.96
N PHE A 118 -9.07 10.73 -5.78
CA PHE A 118 -8.80 9.83 -6.91
C PHE A 118 -10.08 9.31 -7.56
N VAL A 119 -11.14 9.06 -6.77
CA VAL A 119 -12.48 8.75 -7.28
C VAL A 119 -13.02 9.89 -8.13
N ASP A 120 -12.97 11.12 -7.62
CA ASP A 120 -13.44 12.33 -8.34
C ASP A 120 -12.65 12.56 -9.64
N ALA A 121 -11.34 12.30 -9.61
CA ALA A 121 -10.47 12.39 -10.77
C ALA A 121 -10.67 11.26 -11.78
N LYS A 122 -11.40 10.19 -11.40
CA LYS A 122 -11.67 8.99 -12.22
C LYS A 122 -10.37 8.27 -12.60
N VAL A 123 -9.50 8.01 -11.62
CA VAL A 123 -8.31 7.20 -11.87
C VAL A 123 -8.73 5.76 -12.18
N SER A 124 -8.01 5.12 -13.08
CA SER A 124 -8.29 3.74 -13.51
C SER A 124 -7.66 2.69 -12.61
N ALA A 125 -6.65 3.05 -11.85
CA ALA A 125 -5.98 2.22 -10.85
C ALA A 125 -5.23 3.08 -9.84
N VAL A 126 -4.95 2.52 -8.65
CA VAL A 126 -4.08 3.15 -7.64
C VAL A 126 -2.91 2.23 -7.31
N ILE A 127 -1.70 2.80 -7.33
CA ILE A 127 -0.47 2.16 -6.86
C ILE A 127 -0.08 2.84 -5.54
N GLY A 128 -0.17 2.13 -4.45
CA GLY A 128 -0.01 2.69 -3.10
C GLY A 128 -1.00 2.00 -2.15
N HIS A 129 -1.24 2.49 -1.00
CA HIS A 129 -0.48 3.46 -0.21
C HIS A 129 0.78 2.80 0.38
N LEU A 130 1.65 3.57 1.08
CA LEU A 130 2.88 2.97 1.61
C LEU A 130 2.61 2.15 2.88
N VAL A 131 1.85 2.66 3.83
CA VAL A 131 1.67 2.01 5.14
C VAL A 131 0.32 1.30 5.26
N THR A 132 0.29 0.16 5.98
CA THR A 132 -0.93 -0.62 6.18
C THR A 132 -2.07 0.22 6.77
N GLY A 133 -1.77 1.08 7.75
CA GLY A 133 -2.78 1.93 8.40
C GLY A 133 -3.49 2.91 7.47
N ALA A 134 -2.79 3.45 6.47
CA ALA A 134 -3.34 4.33 5.44
C ALA A 134 -4.10 3.53 4.36
N SER A 135 -3.56 2.37 3.99
CA SER A 135 -4.10 1.53 2.92
C SER A 135 -5.46 0.92 3.25
N LEU A 136 -5.69 0.53 4.51
CA LEU A 136 -6.95 -0.11 4.91
C LEU A 136 -8.18 0.77 4.65
N PRO A 137 -8.28 2.01 5.18
CA PRO A 137 -9.44 2.86 4.90
C PRO A 137 -9.52 3.31 3.43
N ALA A 138 -8.39 3.57 2.78
CA ALA A 138 -8.38 3.96 1.37
C ALA A 138 -8.89 2.82 0.47
N SER A 139 -8.52 1.57 0.74
CA SER A 139 -8.96 0.40 -0.04
C SER A 139 -10.49 0.18 0.02
N ILE A 140 -11.16 0.59 1.10
CA ILE A 140 -12.62 0.57 1.20
C ILE A 140 -13.22 1.53 0.17
N VAL A 141 -12.74 2.78 0.14
CA VAL A 141 -13.21 3.80 -0.81
C VAL A 141 -12.98 3.33 -2.25
N TYR A 142 -11.80 2.79 -2.55
CA TYR A 142 -11.51 2.28 -3.90
C TYR A 142 -12.39 1.09 -4.27
N ASN A 143 -12.62 0.15 -3.35
CA ASN A 143 -13.50 -1.00 -3.59
C ASN A 143 -14.93 -0.56 -3.92
N ASP A 144 -15.48 0.39 -3.17
CA ASP A 144 -16.85 0.90 -3.36
C ASP A 144 -17.04 1.58 -4.73
N HIS A 145 -15.94 2.02 -5.35
CA HIS A 145 -15.94 2.66 -6.66
C HIS A 145 -15.29 1.81 -7.77
N ASN A 146 -15.03 0.53 -7.49
CA ASN A 146 -14.42 -0.43 -8.42
C ASN A 146 -13.07 0.04 -9.00
N ILE A 147 -12.26 0.74 -8.22
CA ILE A 147 -10.90 1.14 -8.59
C ILE A 147 -9.91 0.10 -8.03
N PRO A 148 -9.18 -0.65 -8.87
CA PRO A 148 -8.17 -1.57 -8.38
C PRO A 148 -7.01 -0.85 -7.70
N MET A 149 -6.53 -1.45 -6.60
CA MET A 149 -5.38 -0.98 -5.83
C MET A 149 -4.30 -2.05 -5.77
N VAL A 150 -3.08 -1.73 -6.19
CA VAL A 150 -1.92 -2.60 -6.08
C VAL A 150 -0.91 -2.01 -5.12
N ALA A 151 -0.74 -2.68 -3.99
CA ALA A 151 0.18 -2.28 -2.95
C ALA A 151 1.57 -2.87 -3.18
N TYR A 152 2.60 -2.05 -2.94
CA TYR A 152 4.00 -2.42 -3.11
C TYR A 152 4.74 -2.58 -1.76
N SER A 153 4.12 -2.19 -0.65
CA SER A 153 4.72 -2.18 0.70
C SER A 153 3.75 -2.55 1.82
N VAL A 154 2.46 -2.77 1.50
CA VAL A 154 1.43 -3.10 2.49
C VAL A 154 1.51 -4.58 2.85
N THR A 155 2.08 -4.89 3.99
CA THR A 155 2.29 -6.26 4.44
C THR A 155 1.18 -6.79 5.36
N GLY A 156 0.40 -5.93 6.01
CA GLY A 156 -0.67 -6.33 6.93
C GLY A 156 -1.68 -7.30 6.29
N PRO A 157 -1.92 -8.50 6.88
CA PRO A 157 -2.81 -9.51 6.29
C PRO A 157 -4.26 -9.02 6.06
N LYS A 158 -4.75 -8.12 6.91
CA LYS A 158 -6.11 -7.57 6.79
C LYS A 158 -6.37 -6.89 5.44
N PHE A 159 -5.35 -6.39 4.76
CA PHE A 159 -5.51 -5.69 3.49
C PHE A 159 -6.19 -6.55 2.42
N THR A 160 -5.78 -7.80 2.28
CA THR A 160 -6.34 -8.76 1.31
C THR A 160 -7.45 -9.64 1.90
N GLN A 161 -7.65 -9.60 3.23
CA GLN A 161 -8.68 -10.38 3.92
C GLN A 161 -10.04 -9.66 4.04
N GLN A 162 -10.18 -8.46 3.47
CA GLN A 162 -11.44 -7.70 3.46
C GLN A 162 -12.48 -8.27 2.49
N GLY A 163 -12.13 -9.26 1.67
CA GLY A 163 -13.02 -9.84 0.65
C GLY A 163 -13.13 -9.02 -0.63
N PHE A 164 -12.32 -7.97 -0.78
CA PHE A 164 -12.30 -7.13 -1.98
C PHE A 164 -11.62 -7.84 -3.15
N LYS A 165 -12.17 -7.70 -4.36
CA LYS A 165 -11.60 -8.33 -5.56
C LYS A 165 -10.58 -7.45 -6.29
N GLY A 166 -10.54 -6.17 -5.98
CA GLY A 166 -9.67 -5.16 -6.60
C GLY A 166 -8.40 -4.84 -5.82
N VAL A 167 -8.06 -5.57 -4.74
CA VAL A 167 -6.85 -5.31 -3.95
C VAL A 167 -5.79 -6.39 -4.17
N PHE A 168 -4.55 -5.96 -4.39
CA PHE A 168 -3.41 -6.84 -4.65
C PHE A 168 -2.16 -6.32 -3.95
N ARG A 169 -1.21 -7.23 -3.65
CA ARG A 169 0.13 -6.87 -3.19
C ARG A 169 1.21 -7.63 -3.95
N VAL A 170 2.33 -6.97 -4.21
CA VAL A 170 3.48 -7.57 -4.93
C VAL A 170 4.62 -8.01 -4.00
N ILE A 171 4.35 -8.12 -2.70
CA ILE A 171 5.29 -8.53 -1.65
C ILE A 171 4.64 -9.57 -0.73
N SER A 172 5.45 -10.26 0.08
CA SER A 172 4.96 -11.15 1.15
C SER A 172 4.19 -10.37 2.22
N ASN A 173 3.38 -11.07 3.00
CA ASN A 173 2.61 -10.46 4.09
C ASN A 173 3.28 -10.66 5.47
N ASP A 174 2.76 -9.97 6.49
CA ASP A 174 3.31 -9.99 7.85
C ASP A 174 3.19 -11.36 8.53
N LYS A 175 2.19 -12.16 8.17
CA LYS A 175 2.09 -13.53 8.66
C LYS A 175 3.30 -14.37 8.22
N GLN A 176 3.72 -14.23 6.95
CA GLN A 176 4.91 -14.90 6.43
C GLN A 176 6.20 -14.35 7.08
N GLN A 177 6.29 -13.02 7.27
CA GLN A 177 7.42 -12.40 7.95
C GLN A 177 7.48 -12.84 9.42
N GLY A 178 6.38 -12.77 10.15
CA GLY A 178 6.29 -13.18 11.56
C GLY A 178 6.65 -14.65 11.77
N ASP A 179 6.14 -15.54 10.90
CA ASP A 179 6.46 -16.96 10.95
C ASP A 179 7.97 -17.22 10.73
N ALA A 180 8.56 -16.58 9.73
CA ALA A 180 9.98 -16.72 9.42
C ALA A 180 10.87 -16.16 10.55
N LEU A 181 10.57 -14.95 11.03
CA LEU A 181 11.33 -14.28 12.09
C LEU A 181 11.19 -14.98 13.45
N GLY A 182 9.98 -15.44 13.81
CA GLY A 182 9.73 -16.17 15.04
C GLY A 182 10.47 -17.52 15.08
N ALA A 183 10.41 -18.27 13.97
CA ALA A 183 11.17 -19.50 13.84
C ALA A 183 12.68 -19.25 13.88
N TYR A 184 13.19 -18.22 13.21
CA TYR A 184 14.61 -17.86 13.20
C TYR A 184 15.10 -17.43 14.59
N ALA A 185 14.33 -16.62 15.31
CA ALA A 185 14.63 -16.17 16.66
C ALA A 185 14.88 -17.34 17.62
N VAL A 186 14.06 -18.39 17.54
CA VAL A 186 14.14 -19.53 18.43
C VAL A 186 15.15 -20.58 17.94
N LYS A 187 15.01 -21.02 16.67
CA LYS A 187 15.78 -22.15 16.16
C LYS A 187 17.22 -21.80 15.82
N THR A 188 17.45 -20.58 15.30
CA THR A 188 18.79 -20.14 14.87
C THR A 188 19.48 -19.28 15.92
N LEU A 189 18.77 -18.29 16.49
CA LEU A 189 19.36 -17.40 17.48
C LEU A 189 19.31 -17.94 18.92
N GLY A 190 18.58 -19.04 19.16
CA GLY A 190 18.49 -19.70 20.44
C GLY A 190 17.75 -18.94 21.53
N ALA A 191 16.88 -17.99 21.16
CA ALA A 191 16.12 -17.20 22.12
C ALA A 191 15.12 -18.08 22.87
N LYS A 192 15.20 -18.11 24.20
CA LYS A 192 14.26 -18.79 25.10
C LYS A 192 13.19 -17.85 25.60
N THR A 193 13.53 -16.58 25.71
CA THR A 193 12.63 -15.50 26.13
C THR A 193 12.67 -14.35 25.14
N PHE A 194 11.53 -13.70 24.93
CA PHE A 194 11.48 -12.51 24.09
C PHE A 194 10.53 -11.47 24.68
N ALA A 195 10.79 -10.22 24.34
CA ALA A 195 9.87 -9.10 24.55
C ALA A 195 9.42 -8.52 23.20
N VAL A 196 8.24 -7.94 23.19
CA VAL A 196 7.68 -7.25 22.04
C VAL A 196 7.55 -5.77 22.37
N ILE A 197 7.95 -4.91 21.42
CA ILE A 197 7.70 -3.47 21.45
C ILE A 197 7.05 -3.12 20.12
N HIS A 198 5.93 -2.39 20.10
CA HIS A 198 5.32 -1.95 18.86
C HIS A 198 4.78 -0.52 18.90
N ASP A 199 4.59 0.10 17.75
CA ASP A 199 4.21 1.51 17.59
C ASP A 199 2.69 1.75 17.60
N LYS A 200 1.88 0.73 17.87
CA LYS A 200 0.40 0.75 17.86
C LYS A 200 -0.22 1.06 16.49
N THR A 201 0.57 1.05 15.42
CA THR A 201 -0.01 1.08 14.08
C THR A 201 -0.60 -0.27 13.70
N ALA A 202 -1.48 -0.30 12.69
CA ALA A 202 -2.03 -1.54 12.17
C ALA A 202 -0.94 -2.49 11.64
N TYR A 203 0.18 -1.94 11.11
CA TYR A 203 1.37 -2.69 10.73
C TYR A 203 2.13 -3.20 11.94
N GLY A 204 2.63 -2.30 12.79
CA GLY A 204 3.55 -2.67 13.85
C GLY A 204 2.95 -3.61 14.90
N GLU A 205 1.68 -3.39 15.30
CA GLU A 205 0.95 -4.27 16.21
C GLU A 205 0.65 -5.62 15.56
N GLY A 206 0.17 -5.63 14.30
CA GLY A 206 -0.15 -6.84 13.58
C GLY A 206 1.05 -7.78 13.45
N LEU A 207 2.15 -7.25 12.92
CA LEU A 207 3.41 -7.97 12.74
C LEU A 207 4.00 -8.47 14.07
N ALA A 208 3.94 -7.64 15.13
CA ALA A 208 4.40 -8.03 16.46
C ALA A 208 3.62 -9.22 17.03
N ASN A 209 2.31 -9.28 16.78
CA ASN A 209 1.46 -10.41 17.17
C ASN A 209 1.76 -11.66 16.35
N ASP A 210 1.99 -11.53 15.03
CA ASP A 210 2.37 -12.65 14.16
C ASP A 210 3.73 -13.25 14.59
N PHE A 211 4.73 -12.38 14.84
CA PHE A 211 6.01 -12.81 15.39
C PHE A 211 5.86 -13.52 16.75
N ALA A 212 5.12 -12.92 17.69
CA ALA A 212 4.94 -13.49 19.02
C ALA A 212 4.30 -14.89 18.95
N THR A 213 3.25 -15.04 18.13
CA THR A 213 2.57 -16.31 17.90
C THR A 213 3.56 -17.38 17.37
N ALA A 214 4.38 -17.02 16.39
CA ALA A 214 5.35 -17.94 15.79
C ALA A 214 6.50 -18.28 16.75
N ALA A 215 7.00 -17.31 17.52
CA ALA A 215 8.07 -17.55 18.51
C ALA A 215 7.58 -18.41 19.67
N GLU A 216 6.35 -18.19 20.16
CA GLU A 216 5.73 -19.04 21.19
C GLU A 216 5.49 -20.46 20.68
N ALA A 217 4.99 -20.62 19.44
CA ALA A 217 4.84 -21.92 18.80
C ALA A 217 6.18 -22.65 18.60
N ALA A 218 7.29 -21.92 18.43
CA ALA A 218 8.63 -22.46 18.34
C ALA A 218 9.26 -22.78 19.72
N GLY A 219 8.60 -22.43 20.84
CA GLY A 219 8.99 -22.79 22.20
C GLY A 219 9.61 -21.65 23.03
N ALA A 220 9.64 -20.42 22.54
CA ALA A 220 10.08 -19.27 23.34
C ALA A 220 8.94 -18.72 24.22
N LYS A 221 9.30 -18.02 25.29
CA LYS A 221 8.35 -17.40 26.22
C LYS A 221 8.37 -15.88 26.06
N LYS A 222 7.21 -15.27 25.86
CA LYS A 222 7.05 -13.82 25.91
C LYS A 222 7.11 -13.34 27.36
N VAL A 223 8.03 -12.42 27.67
CA VAL A 223 8.25 -11.91 29.02
C VAL A 223 7.81 -10.48 29.23
N ALA A 224 7.66 -9.71 28.14
CA ALA A 224 7.15 -8.33 28.21
C ALA A 224 6.49 -7.92 26.89
N THR A 225 5.58 -6.96 26.98
CA THR A 225 5.02 -6.21 25.84
C THR A 225 4.99 -4.75 26.19
N GLU A 226 5.61 -3.90 25.34
CA GLU A 226 5.65 -2.44 25.51
C GLU A 226 5.20 -1.74 24.24
N PHE A 227 4.89 -0.45 24.39
CA PHE A 227 4.29 0.34 23.32
C PHE A 227 5.05 1.66 23.12
N THR A 228 5.19 2.06 21.88
CA THR A 228 5.64 3.38 21.47
C THR A 228 4.61 4.04 20.55
N SER A 229 4.99 5.05 19.81
CA SER A 229 4.19 5.68 18.76
C SER A 229 5.09 6.15 17.62
N THR A 230 4.51 6.45 16.47
CA THR A 230 5.23 6.96 15.29
C THR A 230 5.84 8.35 15.49
N SER A 231 5.48 9.06 16.55
CA SER A 231 6.02 10.37 16.92
C SER A 231 6.91 10.34 18.17
N ALA A 232 7.16 9.15 18.76
CA ALA A 232 7.94 9.03 19.99
C ALA A 232 9.42 9.41 19.76
N THR A 233 9.94 10.18 20.70
CA THR A 233 11.36 10.60 20.75
C THR A 233 12.05 10.18 22.04
N GLU A 234 11.27 9.69 23.03
CA GLU A 234 11.76 9.27 24.34
C GLU A 234 11.33 7.84 24.64
N PHE A 235 12.27 7.02 25.12
CA PHE A 235 12.07 5.59 25.32
C PHE A 235 12.45 5.10 26.73
N GLY A 236 12.68 6.01 27.69
CA GLY A 236 13.20 5.68 29.03
C GLY A 236 12.36 4.66 29.79
N ALA A 237 11.02 4.76 29.74
CA ALA A 237 10.11 3.81 30.38
C ALA A 237 10.23 2.41 29.75
N ILE A 238 10.26 2.33 28.43
CA ILE A 238 10.41 1.09 27.68
C ILE A 238 11.75 0.42 28.02
N VAL A 239 12.83 1.19 28.03
CA VAL A 239 14.17 0.70 28.39
C VAL A 239 14.20 0.14 29.81
N THR A 240 13.56 0.83 30.76
CA THR A 240 13.44 0.34 32.15
C THR A 240 12.69 -0.99 32.22
N ALA A 241 11.59 -1.12 31.52
CA ALA A 241 10.83 -2.38 31.42
C ALA A 241 11.67 -3.50 30.82
N MET A 242 12.42 -3.23 29.74
CA MET A 242 13.30 -4.21 29.10
C MET A 242 14.46 -4.66 30.01
N LYS A 243 15.01 -3.74 30.82
CA LYS A 243 16.02 -4.09 31.84
C LYS A 243 15.44 -5.03 32.91
N GLY A 244 14.21 -4.76 33.35
CA GLY A 244 13.52 -5.60 34.34
C GLY A 244 13.14 -6.98 33.83
N ALA A 245 12.65 -7.04 32.59
CA ALA A 245 12.25 -8.29 31.94
C ALA A 245 13.43 -9.15 31.46
N ALA A 246 14.58 -8.55 31.16
CA ALA A 246 15.82 -9.16 30.72
C ALA A 246 15.62 -10.26 29.63
N PRO A 247 14.94 -9.95 28.49
CA PRO A 247 14.70 -10.93 27.46
C PRO A 247 15.99 -11.29 26.69
N ASP A 248 16.03 -12.48 26.08
CA ASP A 248 17.10 -12.86 25.16
C ASP A 248 17.01 -12.07 23.85
N LEU A 249 15.78 -11.72 23.43
CA LEU A 249 15.50 -11.00 22.20
C LEU A 249 14.38 -9.99 22.40
N ILE A 250 14.53 -8.80 21.80
CA ILE A 250 13.49 -7.78 21.65
C ILE A 250 13.07 -7.74 20.21
N PHE A 251 11.78 -7.98 19.95
CA PHE A 251 11.17 -7.76 18.65
C PHE A 251 10.51 -6.38 18.62
N TYR A 252 10.82 -5.59 17.59
CA TYR A 252 10.22 -4.29 17.36
C TYR A 252 9.31 -4.31 16.14
N GLY A 253 8.01 -4.11 16.37
CA GLY A 253 6.99 -3.88 15.34
C GLY A 253 6.81 -2.39 15.09
N GLY A 254 7.38 -1.90 14.02
CA GLY A 254 7.36 -0.49 13.64
C GLY A 254 8.47 -0.16 12.65
N MET A 255 8.74 1.12 12.46
CA MET A 255 9.62 1.61 11.42
C MET A 255 10.90 2.24 11.98
N ASP A 256 11.92 2.41 11.12
CA ASP A 256 13.27 2.84 11.49
C ASP A 256 13.37 4.21 12.19
N PRO A 257 12.53 5.25 11.90
CA PRO A 257 12.66 6.52 12.59
C PRO A 257 12.51 6.43 14.12
N GLN A 258 11.76 5.45 14.62
CA GLN A 258 11.62 5.17 16.05
C GLN A 258 12.43 3.94 16.48
N GLY A 259 12.53 2.91 15.63
CA GLY A 259 13.24 1.67 15.95
C GLY A 259 14.74 1.86 16.15
N ALA A 260 15.38 2.72 15.38
CA ALA A 260 16.82 2.99 15.50
C ALA A 260 17.18 3.81 16.76
N PRO A 261 16.51 4.94 17.09
CA PRO A 261 16.74 5.64 18.36
C PRO A 261 16.40 4.78 19.59
N LEU A 262 15.35 3.96 19.54
CA LEU A 262 15.01 3.02 20.60
C LEU A 262 16.17 2.02 20.84
N LEU A 263 16.71 1.42 19.79
CA LEU A 263 17.86 0.51 19.90
C LEU A 263 19.06 1.21 20.50
N LYS A 264 19.35 2.42 20.06
CA LYS A 264 20.44 3.24 20.58
C LYS A 264 20.30 3.49 22.09
N GLU A 265 19.11 3.84 22.57
CA GLU A 265 18.86 4.05 23.99
C GLU A 265 18.93 2.74 24.77
N LEU A 266 18.41 1.62 24.24
CA LEU A 266 18.57 0.29 24.85
C LEU A 266 20.05 -0.06 25.05
N ARG A 267 20.89 0.12 24.04
CA ARG A 267 22.34 -0.17 24.13
C ARG A 267 23.06 0.75 25.10
N LYS A 268 22.78 2.05 25.07
CA LYS A 268 23.32 3.04 26.00
C LYS A 268 23.02 2.69 27.46
N GLN A 269 21.85 2.12 27.75
CA GLN A 269 21.44 1.70 29.06
C GLN A 269 21.86 0.27 29.43
N GLY A 270 22.68 -0.38 28.59
CA GLY A 270 23.27 -1.68 28.85
C GLY A 270 22.37 -2.88 28.56
N VAL A 271 21.25 -2.72 27.87
CA VAL A 271 20.42 -3.83 27.41
C VAL A 271 21.14 -4.58 26.28
N LYS A 272 21.46 -5.86 26.50
CA LYS A 272 22.24 -6.70 25.56
C LYS A 272 21.36 -7.63 24.71
N ALA A 273 20.05 -7.67 24.94
CA ALA A 273 19.12 -8.50 24.18
C ALA A 273 19.34 -8.34 22.67
N LYS A 274 19.22 -9.42 21.89
CA LYS A 274 19.20 -9.31 20.43
C LYS A 274 18.05 -8.40 20.01
N TYR A 275 18.24 -7.62 18.96
CA TYR A 275 17.21 -6.70 18.46
C TYR A 275 16.79 -7.12 17.07
N MET A 276 15.49 -7.28 16.87
CA MET A 276 14.92 -7.81 15.63
C MET A 276 13.69 -7.00 15.26
N GLY A 277 13.51 -6.76 13.98
CA GLY A 277 12.27 -6.24 13.39
C GLY A 277 12.04 -6.85 12.03
N ALA A 278 11.22 -6.19 11.21
CA ALA A 278 10.93 -6.65 9.86
C ALA A 278 11.30 -5.59 8.80
N ASP A 279 10.61 -5.56 7.68
CA ASP A 279 10.90 -4.69 6.55
C ASP A 279 10.91 -3.20 6.90
N GLY A 280 10.13 -2.76 7.89
CA GLY A 280 10.16 -1.40 8.44
C GLY A 280 11.51 -0.99 9.07
N LEU A 281 12.38 -1.94 9.40
CA LEU A 281 13.75 -1.67 9.85
C LEU A 281 14.81 -1.88 8.77
N LYS A 282 14.52 -2.68 7.73
CA LYS A 282 15.48 -2.99 6.65
C LYS A 282 15.58 -1.85 5.64
N THR A 283 16.13 -0.73 6.09
CA THR A 283 16.35 0.49 5.29
C THR A 283 17.83 0.82 5.23
N SER A 284 18.22 1.66 4.28
CA SER A 284 19.57 2.21 4.21
C SER A 284 19.87 3.17 5.37
N ASN A 285 18.82 3.76 5.98
CA ASN A 285 18.94 4.76 7.04
C ASN A 285 19.12 4.14 8.43
N PHE A 286 18.58 2.96 8.68
CA PHE A 286 18.63 2.35 10.01
C PHE A 286 20.04 2.24 10.59
N PRO A 287 21.08 1.74 9.85
CA PRO A 287 22.43 1.70 10.38
C PRO A 287 22.99 3.09 10.70
N THR A 288 22.67 4.09 9.90
CA THR A 288 23.11 5.47 10.12
C THR A 288 22.48 6.08 11.37
N LEU A 289 21.17 5.87 11.57
CA LEU A 289 20.42 6.41 12.70
C LEU A 289 20.81 5.74 14.03
N ALA A 290 21.00 4.43 14.01
CA ALA A 290 21.37 3.67 15.22
C ALA A 290 22.87 3.73 15.52
N GLY A 291 23.73 4.02 14.52
CA GLY A 291 25.19 4.03 14.67
C GLY A 291 25.71 2.66 15.12
N ASP A 292 26.72 2.64 15.99
CA ASP A 292 27.33 1.40 16.51
C ASP A 292 26.33 0.48 17.22
N ALA A 293 25.22 1.02 17.70
CA ALA A 293 24.15 0.24 18.32
C ALA A 293 23.45 -0.71 17.34
N ALA A 294 23.55 -0.46 16.04
CA ALA A 294 22.94 -1.27 14.99
C ALA A 294 23.61 -2.64 14.81
N GLU A 295 24.90 -2.78 15.23
CA GLU A 295 25.65 -4.02 15.01
C GLU A 295 24.94 -5.23 15.59
N GLY A 296 24.77 -6.28 14.78
CA GLY A 296 24.07 -7.50 15.16
C GLY A 296 22.54 -7.35 15.29
N ALA A 297 21.95 -6.24 14.85
CA ALA A 297 20.50 -6.15 14.71
C ALA A 297 20.01 -6.98 13.51
N PHE A 298 18.78 -7.47 13.59
CA PHE A 298 18.14 -8.30 12.57
C PHE A 298 16.92 -7.60 12.00
N ALA A 299 16.67 -7.78 10.70
CA ALA A 299 15.45 -7.37 10.04
C ALA A 299 15.11 -8.33 8.90
N SER A 300 13.88 -8.29 8.40
CA SER A 300 13.52 -9.03 7.19
C SER A 300 13.18 -8.08 6.03
N THR A 301 13.11 -8.65 4.83
CA THR A 301 12.32 -8.08 3.73
C THR A 301 11.22 -9.05 3.35
N ALA A 302 10.10 -8.50 2.91
CA ALA A 302 8.96 -9.27 2.41
C ALA A 302 9.17 -9.72 0.95
N SER A 303 10.41 -10.08 0.59
CA SER A 303 10.84 -10.44 -0.77
C SER A 303 12.12 -11.27 -0.76
N VAL A 304 12.58 -11.66 -1.96
CA VAL A 304 13.92 -12.24 -2.16
C VAL A 304 15.01 -11.23 -1.77
N ALA A 305 16.20 -11.74 -1.48
CA ALA A 305 17.36 -10.91 -1.16
C ALA A 305 17.66 -9.90 -2.29
N ASP A 306 18.13 -8.71 -1.91
CA ASP A 306 18.39 -7.61 -2.85
C ASP A 306 19.31 -8.03 -4.02
N ASP A 307 20.34 -8.85 -3.74
CA ASP A 307 21.29 -9.39 -4.72
C ASP A 307 20.70 -10.53 -5.59
N LYS A 308 19.53 -11.04 -5.22
CA LYS A 308 18.77 -12.07 -5.96
C LYS A 308 17.62 -11.49 -6.79
N MET A 309 17.35 -10.20 -6.71
CA MET A 309 16.37 -9.55 -7.54
C MET A 309 16.85 -9.47 -8.99
N PRO A 310 16.11 -10.02 -9.98
CA PRO A 310 16.60 -10.18 -11.36
C PRO A 310 16.99 -8.86 -12.05
N GLY A 311 16.26 -7.77 -11.73
CA GLY A 311 16.43 -6.48 -12.39
C GLY A 311 17.04 -5.38 -11.53
N ARG A 312 17.51 -5.68 -10.31
CA ARG A 312 17.90 -4.69 -9.31
C ARG A 312 18.95 -3.69 -9.78
N THR A 313 20.03 -4.20 -10.39
CA THR A 313 21.15 -3.35 -10.84
C THR A 313 20.72 -2.40 -11.97
N ALA A 314 20.08 -2.95 -13.00
CA ALA A 314 19.59 -2.13 -14.12
C ALA A 314 18.56 -1.09 -13.70
N PHE A 315 17.66 -1.46 -12.75
CA PHE A 315 16.70 -0.53 -12.17
C PHE A 315 17.41 0.60 -11.39
N ALA A 316 18.39 0.29 -10.55
CA ALA A 316 19.13 1.30 -9.78
C ALA A 316 19.83 2.32 -10.68
N GLU A 317 20.41 1.87 -11.79
CA GLU A 317 21.03 2.74 -12.80
C GLU A 317 20.01 3.67 -13.47
N LYS A 318 18.85 3.12 -13.89
CA LYS A 318 17.75 3.91 -14.45
C LYS A 318 17.20 4.92 -13.45
N TYR A 319 16.97 4.50 -12.21
CA TYR A 319 16.48 5.34 -11.13
C TYR A 319 17.43 6.51 -10.86
N LYS A 320 18.72 6.23 -10.71
CA LYS A 320 19.74 7.25 -10.50
C LYS A 320 19.82 8.24 -11.66
N LYS A 321 19.72 7.75 -12.90
CA LYS A 321 19.71 8.61 -14.10
C LYS A 321 18.48 9.51 -14.13
N ALA A 322 17.31 9.01 -13.73
CA ALA A 322 16.05 9.75 -13.78
C ALA A 322 15.90 10.78 -12.65
N PHE A 323 16.37 10.44 -11.44
CA PHE A 323 16.07 11.21 -10.22
C PHE A 323 17.32 11.75 -9.50
N GLY A 324 18.53 11.37 -9.91
CA GLY A 324 19.80 11.87 -9.35
C GLY A 324 20.18 11.27 -7.99
N GLY A 325 19.34 10.39 -7.40
CA GLY A 325 19.53 9.74 -6.11
C GLY A 325 19.66 8.23 -6.19
N GLU A 326 20.01 7.61 -5.07
CA GLU A 326 20.02 6.15 -4.94
C GLU A 326 18.64 5.64 -4.51
N VAL A 327 18.37 4.36 -4.77
CA VAL A 327 17.17 3.67 -4.27
C VAL A 327 17.23 3.58 -2.75
N VAL A 328 16.17 4.01 -2.08
CA VAL A 328 16.08 3.99 -0.60
C VAL A 328 15.54 2.65 -0.10
N ALA A 329 14.34 2.25 -0.55
CA ALA A 329 13.70 1.00 -0.12
C ALA A 329 12.68 0.45 -1.11
N TYR A 330 11.63 1.21 -1.43
CA TYR A 330 10.39 0.68 -2.01
C TYR A 330 10.20 0.94 -3.52
N SER A 331 11.03 1.79 -4.14
CA SER A 331 10.89 2.12 -5.56
C SER A 331 10.93 0.90 -6.51
N PRO A 332 11.71 -0.19 -6.27
CA PRO A 332 11.67 -1.36 -7.14
C PRO A 332 10.31 -2.06 -7.12
N TYR A 333 9.71 -2.17 -5.94
CA TYR A 333 8.39 -2.81 -5.78
C TYR A 333 7.25 -1.94 -6.33
N ALA A 334 7.34 -0.62 -6.14
CA ALA A 334 6.39 0.33 -6.70
C ALA A 334 6.45 0.36 -8.23
N TYR A 335 7.65 0.23 -8.80
CA TYR A 335 7.85 0.07 -10.25
C TYR A 335 7.20 -1.21 -10.77
N ASP A 336 7.40 -2.35 -10.10
CA ASP A 336 6.78 -3.62 -10.49
C ASP A 336 5.26 -3.61 -10.30
N ALA A 337 4.76 -3.05 -9.19
CA ALA A 337 3.32 -2.89 -8.96
C ALA A 337 2.66 -2.06 -10.07
N THR A 338 3.34 -1.03 -10.56
CA THR A 338 2.87 -0.24 -11.69
C THR A 338 2.89 -1.05 -12.98
N ASN A 339 3.98 -1.74 -13.26
CA ASN A 339 4.15 -2.49 -14.50
C ASN A 339 3.18 -3.66 -14.61
N VAL A 340 2.84 -4.35 -13.52
CA VAL A 340 1.83 -5.42 -13.57
C VAL A 340 0.44 -4.89 -13.90
N VAL A 341 0.07 -3.70 -13.39
CA VAL A 341 -1.18 -3.00 -13.76
C VAL A 341 -1.16 -2.61 -15.23
N LEU A 342 -0.07 -1.98 -15.69
CA LEU A 342 0.09 -1.57 -17.09
C LEU A 342 0.06 -2.77 -18.03
N ALA A 343 0.68 -3.89 -17.66
CA ALA A 343 0.64 -5.12 -18.45
C ALA A 343 -0.78 -5.68 -18.59
N ALA A 344 -1.56 -5.67 -17.50
CA ALA A 344 -2.97 -6.08 -17.51
C ALA A 344 -3.82 -5.17 -18.41
N MET A 345 -3.64 -3.85 -18.32
CA MET A 345 -4.32 -2.87 -19.18
C MET A 345 -3.93 -3.03 -20.65
N LYS A 346 -2.63 -3.25 -20.94
CA LYS A 346 -2.13 -3.53 -22.29
C LYS A 346 -2.77 -4.78 -22.88
N LYS A 347 -2.85 -5.86 -22.09
CA LYS A 347 -3.45 -7.13 -22.52
C LYS A 347 -4.95 -6.99 -22.81
N ALA A 348 -5.67 -6.26 -21.96
CA ALA A 348 -7.09 -5.95 -22.14
C ALA A 348 -7.36 -4.88 -23.21
N GLN A 349 -6.34 -4.16 -23.68
CA GLN A 349 -6.47 -2.94 -24.50
C GLN A 349 -7.50 -1.95 -23.91
N SER A 350 -7.51 -1.80 -22.58
CA SER A 350 -8.52 -1.02 -21.87
C SER A 350 -8.01 -0.55 -20.50
N SER A 351 -8.38 0.64 -20.11
CA SER A 351 -8.24 1.18 -18.76
C SER A 351 -9.50 1.02 -17.90
N ASP A 352 -10.55 0.41 -18.45
CA ASP A 352 -11.77 0.08 -17.70
C ASP A 352 -11.48 -1.08 -16.74
N PRO A 353 -11.62 -0.86 -15.40
CA PRO A 353 -11.40 -1.91 -14.42
C PRO A 353 -12.18 -3.19 -14.68
N ALA A 354 -13.42 -3.10 -15.16
CA ALA A 354 -14.23 -4.27 -15.48
C ALA A 354 -13.59 -5.17 -16.54
N LYS A 355 -12.72 -4.63 -17.40
CA LYS A 355 -12.07 -5.36 -18.50
C LYS A 355 -10.67 -5.85 -18.13
N TYR A 356 -9.84 -5.04 -17.44
CA TYR A 356 -8.48 -5.41 -17.16
C TYR A 356 -8.28 -6.12 -15.80
N LEU A 357 -9.21 -5.99 -14.84
CA LEU A 357 -9.10 -6.64 -13.53
C LEU A 357 -8.98 -8.17 -13.60
N PRO A 358 -9.71 -8.89 -14.48
CA PRO A 358 -9.49 -10.33 -14.67
C PRO A 358 -8.06 -10.65 -15.15
N GLU A 359 -7.48 -9.81 -16.03
CA GLU A 359 -6.12 -9.97 -16.51
C GLU A 359 -5.08 -9.67 -15.43
N LEU A 360 -5.36 -8.66 -14.57
CA LEU A 360 -4.53 -8.35 -13.42
C LEU A 360 -4.55 -9.51 -12.40
N ALA A 361 -5.71 -10.03 -12.06
CA ALA A 361 -5.85 -11.15 -11.12
C ALA A 361 -5.18 -12.46 -11.65
N ALA A 362 -5.17 -12.66 -12.96
CA ALA A 362 -4.53 -13.80 -13.62
C ALA A 362 -3.05 -13.56 -13.99
N SER A 363 -2.46 -12.47 -13.54
CA SER A 363 -1.09 -12.07 -13.92
C SER A 363 -0.07 -13.16 -13.58
N GLN A 364 0.87 -13.34 -14.53
CA GLN A 364 2.14 -14.04 -14.38
C GLN A 364 3.20 -13.09 -14.95
N PHE A 365 3.70 -12.21 -14.12
CA PHE A 365 4.56 -11.10 -14.54
C PHE A 365 5.99 -11.34 -14.02
N ASP A 366 6.99 -11.26 -14.91
CA ASP A 366 8.39 -11.31 -14.52
C ASP A 366 8.88 -9.89 -14.21
N GLY A 367 8.80 -9.53 -12.93
CA GLY A 367 9.22 -8.23 -12.41
C GLY A 367 10.73 -8.17 -12.14
N ILE A 368 11.21 -6.95 -11.86
CA ILE A 368 12.60 -6.73 -11.45
C ILE A 368 12.86 -7.24 -10.03
N THR A 369 11.80 -7.35 -9.21
CA THR A 369 11.85 -7.88 -7.83
C THR A 369 11.62 -9.40 -7.78
N GLY A 370 11.20 -10.01 -8.88
CA GLY A 370 10.90 -11.43 -8.99
C GLY A 370 9.60 -11.70 -9.74
N LYS A 371 9.12 -12.93 -9.65
CA LYS A 371 7.84 -13.34 -10.28
C LYS A 371 6.66 -12.80 -9.48
N ILE A 372 5.71 -12.19 -10.18
CA ILE A 372 4.49 -11.65 -9.60
C ILE A 372 3.29 -12.40 -10.19
N GLY A 373 2.54 -13.04 -9.31
CA GLY A 373 1.25 -13.64 -9.56
C GLY A 373 0.43 -13.59 -8.28
N PHE A 374 -0.88 -13.62 -8.39
CA PHE A 374 -1.75 -13.38 -7.24
C PHE A 374 -2.55 -14.62 -6.85
N THR A 375 -2.75 -14.79 -5.55
CA THR A 375 -3.74 -15.72 -5.00
C THR A 375 -5.14 -15.19 -5.25
N GLU A 376 -6.17 -15.99 -4.96
CA GLU A 376 -7.56 -15.55 -5.07
C GLU A 376 -7.89 -14.30 -4.25
N ASN A 377 -7.18 -14.09 -3.14
CA ASN A 377 -7.35 -12.92 -2.26
C ASN A 377 -6.52 -11.70 -2.68
N GLY A 378 -5.67 -11.82 -3.72
CA GLY A 378 -4.77 -10.75 -4.14
C GLY A 378 -3.42 -10.71 -3.42
N ASP A 379 -3.07 -11.69 -2.58
CA ASP A 379 -1.73 -11.87 -2.03
C ASP A 379 -0.75 -12.35 -3.10
N LEU A 380 0.53 -11.99 -2.95
CA LEU A 380 1.59 -12.52 -3.80
C LEU A 380 1.66 -14.05 -3.65
N LYS A 381 1.60 -14.78 -4.78
CA LYS A 381 1.94 -16.22 -4.81
C LYS A 381 3.42 -16.41 -4.55
N ASP A 382 3.74 -17.49 -3.86
CA ASP A 382 5.13 -17.90 -3.62
C ASP A 382 6.00 -16.80 -2.98
N GLY A 383 5.38 -15.99 -2.12
CA GLY A 383 6.05 -14.90 -1.42
C GLY A 383 7.22 -15.41 -0.58
N VAL A 384 8.36 -14.73 -0.66
CA VAL A 384 9.61 -15.06 0.02
C VAL A 384 9.90 -14.04 1.11
N VAL A 385 10.48 -14.48 2.20
CA VAL A 385 11.00 -13.63 3.27
C VAL A 385 12.51 -13.85 3.37
N THR A 386 13.26 -12.76 3.31
CA THR A 386 14.73 -12.80 3.52
C THR A 386 15.06 -12.12 4.83
N ILE A 387 15.88 -12.76 5.65
CA ILE A 387 16.35 -12.21 6.94
C ILE A 387 17.74 -11.66 6.75
N TYR A 388 17.98 -10.48 7.31
CA TYR A 388 19.23 -9.75 7.28
C TYR A 388 19.76 -9.51 8.70
N THR A 389 21.06 -9.30 8.80
CA THR A 389 21.72 -8.80 10.00
C THR A 389 22.67 -7.66 9.63
N ILE A 390 22.98 -6.79 10.58
CA ILE A 390 23.99 -5.74 10.38
C ILE A 390 25.34 -6.27 10.79
N LYS A 391 26.31 -6.16 9.86
CA LYS A 391 27.74 -6.43 10.10
C LYS A 391 28.56 -5.29 9.50
N GLY A 392 29.44 -4.73 10.32
CA GLY A 392 30.28 -3.58 9.90
C GLY A 392 29.45 -2.40 9.40
N GLY A 393 28.29 -2.15 10.00
CA GLY A 393 27.39 -1.06 9.65
C GLY A 393 26.57 -1.26 8.36
N LYS A 394 26.54 -2.46 7.78
CA LYS A 394 25.81 -2.78 6.55
C LYS A 394 24.90 -3.97 6.74
N TRP A 395 23.75 -3.95 6.04
CA TRP A 395 22.87 -5.08 5.97
C TRP A 395 23.47 -6.20 5.10
N GLU A 396 23.55 -7.40 5.65
CA GLU A 396 23.95 -8.62 4.96
C GLU A 396 22.88 -9.69 5.18
N VAL A 397 22.71 -10.61 4.24
CA VAL A 397 21.80 -11.74 4.41
C VAL A 397 22.27 -12.57 5.62
N ALA A 398 21.38 -12.82 6.56
CA ALA A 398 21.68 -13.62 7.73
C ALA A 398 21.81 -15.10 7.35
N GLN A 399 22.86 -15.75 7.85
CA GLN A 399 23.14 -17.16 7.59
C GLN A 399 22.43 -18.07 8.58
#